data_cff76883f998d25b53be153d9f77ea99
#
_entry.id   cff76883f998d25b53be153d9f77ea99
#
_cell.length_a   1.000
_cell.length_b   1.000
_cell.length_c   1.000
_cell.angle_alpha   90.00
_cell.angle_beta   90.00
_cell.angle_gamma   90.00
#
_symmetry.space_group_name_H-M   'P 1'
#
loop_
_entity.id
_entity.type
_entity.pdbx_description
1 polymer ?
#
loop_
_entity_poly.entity_id
_entity_poly.type
_entity_poly.pdbx_seq_one_letter_code
_entity_poly.pdbx_strand_id
1 'polypeptide(L)'
;MVTQTKNYETGVVRPEPVITPPTELRVPHLGGTARFVHPSQGPNAYGAVGKAILEAGQAVPTGDYTASLLAGAYLGTNRDEPEFKNVRELMISRWLWVFNRNLWIPEGVYSIEDQESLGRSQPLNVNDLENMLKGGKDFNGIRFSQDGRTSFAPKGSYKLGEHTPESLAKDGFVIANYGVEGAEKLGEVVSTFGRNPKTFGVEVAEGNEPELRVSAVD
;
A
#
# COMPACT_ATOMS: atom_id res chain seq x y z
N MET A 1 56.50 -11.27 39.06
CA MET A 1 55.39 -10.32 38.86
C MET A 1 54.48 -10.87 37.77
N VAL A 2 53.36 -11.47 38.16
CA VAL A 2 52.42 -12.04 37.20
C VAL A 2 51.24 -11.11 37.08
N THR A 3 51.06 -10.54 35.89
CA THR A 3 49.96 -9.61 35.57
C THR A 3 48.76 -10.44 35.14
N GLN A 4 47.70 -10.48 35.96
CA GLN A 4 46.43 -11.08 35.61
C GLN A 4 45.65 -10.06 34.75
N THR A 5 45.37 -10.43 33.49
CA THR A 5 44.41 -9.74 32.60
C THR A 5 43.01 -10.21 32.93
N LYS A 6 42.18 -9.35 33.49
CA LYS A 6 40.73 -9.62 33.66
C LYS A 6 40.04 -9.45 32.31
N ASN A 7 39.56 -10.56 31.71
CA ASN A 7 38.63 -10.55 30.62
C ASN A 7 37.23 -10.20 31.15
N TYR A 8 36.73 -9.03 30.79
CA TYR A 8 35.32 -8.68 30.95
C TYR A 8 34.56 -9.26 29.74
N GLU A 9 33.98 -10.42 29.90
CA GLU A 9 32.92 -10.89 28.99
C GLU A 9 31.66 -10.05 29.26
N THR A 10 31.44 -9.04 28.45
CA THR A 10 30.14 -8.36 28.39
C THR A 10 29.18 -9.29 27.65
N GLY A 11 28.52 -10.16 28.38
CA GLY A 11 27.42 -10.97 27.89
C GLY A 11 26.24 -10.09 27.51
N VAL A 12 26.20 -9.64 26.27
CA VAL A 12 24.98 -9.04 25.71
C VAL A 12 24.00 -10.19 25.53
N VAL A 13 23.13 -10.38 26.51
CA VAL A 13 21.97 -11.28 26.37
C VAL A 13 21.07 -10.65 25.29
N ARG A 14 21.17 -11.17 24.07
CA ARG A 14 20.17 -10.84 23.03
C ARG A 14 18.88 -11.52 23.47
N PRO A 15 17.78 -10.78 23.64
CA PRO A 15 16.50 -11.40 23.94
C PRO A 15 16.17 -12.38 22.81
N GLU A 16 15.78 -13.59 23.18
CA GLU A 16 15.31 -14.55 22.18
C GLU A 16 14.12 -13.96 21.43
N PRO A 17 14.02 -14.19 20.11
CA PRO A 17 12.89 -13.70 19.35
C PRO A 17 11.60 -14.35 19.89
N VAL A 18 10.71 -13.53 20.42
CA VAL A 18 9.37 -13.96 20.83
C VAL A 18 8.59 -14.26 19.55
N ILE A 19 8.42 -15.55 19.25
CA ILE A 19 7.56 -15.98 18.14
C ILE A 19 6.11 -15.79 18.60
N THR A 20 5.51 -14.68 18.23
CA THR A 20 4.07 -14.47 18.42
C THR A 20 3.34 -15.31 17.37
N PRO A 21 2.39 -16.17 17.74
CA PRO A 21 1.60 -16.91 16.76
C PRO A 21 0.84 -15.92 15.86
N PRO A 22 0.63 -16.24 14.58
CA PRO A 22 -0.07 -15.37 13.67
C PRO A 22 -1.51 -15.13 14.16
N THR A 23 -1.92 -13.87 14.19
CA THR A 23 -3.29 -13.44 14.47
C THR A 23 -3.95 -12.96 13.17
N GLU A 24 -5.28 -12.91 13.15
CA GLU A 24 -6.05 -12.47 12.01
C GLU A 24 -6.70 -11.12 12.31
N LEU A 25 -6.34 -10.08 11.53
CA LEU A 25 -7.01 -8.79 11.57
C LEU A 25 -8.19 -8.82 10.59
N ARG A 26 -9.37 -8.44 11.06
CA ARG A 26 -10.60 -8.36 10.26
C ARG A 26 -11.07 -6.93 10.14
N VAL A 27 -11.24 -6.46 8.91
CA VAL A 27 -11.70 -5.10 8.63
C VAL A 27 -12.82 -5.09 7.59
N PRO A 28 -13.75 -4.13 7.63
CA PRO A 28 -14.77 -3.96 6.61
C PRO A 28 -14.14 -3.66 5.24
N HIS A 29 -14.63 -4.36 4.19
CA HIS A 29 -14.14 -4.21 2.82
C HIS A 29 -15.25 -4.53 1.80
N LEU A 30 -15.59 -3.58 0.95
CA LEU A 30 -16.56 -3.72 -0.18
C LEU A 30 -17.86 -4.48 0.20
N GLY A 31 -18.49 -4.11 1.31
CA GLY A 31 -19.71 -4.78 1.81
C GLY A 31 -19.48 -6.13 2.47
N GLY A 32 -18.22 -6.57 2.60
CA GLY A 32 -17.81 -7.80 3.27
C GLY A 32 -16.74 -7.55 4.33
N THR A 33 -15.86 -8.53 4.53
CA THR A 33 -14.75 -8.48 5.48
C THR A 33 -13.47 -8.96 4.82
N ALA A 34 -12.44 -8.10 4.83
CA ALA A 34 -11.08 -8.51 4.51
C ALA A 34 -10.38 -9.07 5.75
N ARG A 35 -9.46 -10.02 5.52
CA ARG A 35 -8.66 -10.69 6.56
C ARG A 35 -7.18 -10.50 6.26
N PHE A 36 -6.44 -10.06 7.26
CA PHE A 36 -4.99 -9.87 7.16
C PHE A 36 -4.30 -10.68 8.23
N VAL A 37 -3.18 -11.28 7.87
CA VAL A 37 -2.34 -12.01 8.83
C VAL A 37 -1.38 -11.04 9.49
N HIS A 38 -1.27 -11.15 10.80
CA HIS A 38 -0.33 -10.38 11.62
C HIS A 38 0.56 -11.34 12.42
N PRO A 39 1.88 -11.10 12.56
CA PRO A 39 2.62 -9.94 12.07
C PRO A 39 2.78 -9.94 10.55
N SER A 40 2.99 -8.73 9.97
CA SER A 40 3.22 -8.56 8.54
C SER A 40 4.54 -9.19 8.09
N GLN A 41 4.62 -9.62 6.83
CA GLN A 41 5.86 -10.05 6.20
C GLN A 41 6.81 -8.88 5.98
N GLY A 42 8.11 -9.09 6.19
CA GLY A 42 9.12 -8.06 5.99
C GLY A 42 9.77 -7.54 7.29
N PRO A 43 10.56 -6.47 7.25
CA PRO A 43 10.80 -5.57 6.10
C PRO A 43 11.72 -6.17 5.04
N ASN A 44 11.37 -5.99 3.77
CA ASN A 44 12.21 -6.39 2.64
C ASN A 44 11.78 -5.64 1.35
N ALA A 45 12.53 -5.83 0.24
CA ALA A 45 12.16 -5.34 -1.07
C ALA A 45 10.79 -5.89 -1.53
N TYR A 46 10.07 -5.11 -2.34
CA TYR A 46 8.73 -5.40 -2.84
C TYR A 46 8.52 -6.87 -3.28
N GLY A 47 9.31 -7.34 -4.26
CA GLY A 47 9.17 -8.71 -4.77
C GLY A 47 9.50 -9.79 -3.73
N ALA A 48 10.41 -9.52 -2.77
CA ALA A 48 10.74 -10.49 -1.72
C ALA A 48 9.60 -10.61 -0.70
N VAL A 49 8.95 -9.48 -0.35
CA VAL A 49 7.78 -9.49 0.54
C VAL A 49 6.62 -10.20 -0.13
N GLY A 50 6.30 -9.85 -1.37
CA GLY A 50 5.21 -10.49 -2.11
C GLY A 50 5.42 -11.99 -2.30
N LYS A 51 6.64 -12.40 -2.65
CA LYS A 51 6.99 -13.82 -2.74
C LYS A 51 6.76 -14.56 -1.42
N ALA A 52 7.19 -14.00 -0.29
CA ALA A 52 6.99 -14.60 1.02
C ALA A 52 5.50 -14.74 1.39
N ILE A 53 4.66 -13.74 1.02
CA ILE A 53 3.21 -13.80 1.22
C ILE A 53 2.60 -14.92 0.38
N LEU A 54 2.95 -15.00 -0.90
CA LEU A 54 2.42 -16.02 -1.83
C LEU A 54 2.87 -17.43 -1.45
N GLU A 55 4.13 -17.62 -1.04
CA GLU A 55 4.65 -18.90 -0.53
C GLU A 55 3.97 -19.37 0.76
N ALA A 56 3.46 -18.42 1.57
CA ALA A 56 2.62 -18.72 2.72
C ALA A 56 1.15 -19.04 2.36
N GLY A 57 0.81 -19.13 1.06
CA GLY A 57 -0.54 -19.40 0.58
C GLY A 57 -1.53 -18.25 0.77
N GLN A 58 -1.02 -17.02 0.94
CA GLN A 58 -1.80 -15.82 1.17
C GLN A 58 -1.85 -14.95 -0.10
N ALA A 59 -2.87 -14.09 -0.23
CA ALA A 59 -2.93 -13.08 -1.27
C ALA A 59 -2.16 -11.81 -0.84
N VAL A 60 -1.51 -11.16 -1.80
CA VAL A 60 -0.88 -9.86 -1.56
C VAL A 60 -1.94 -8.75 -1.43
N PRO A 61 -1.76 -7.75 -0.52
CA PRO A 61 -2.71 -6.67 -0.37
C PRO A 61 -2.58 -5.65 -1.50
N THR A 62 -3.62 -5.53 -2.32
CA THR A 62 -3.77 -4.50 -3.35
C THR A 62 -4.20 -3.17 -2.72
N GLY A 63 -4.36 -2.11 -3.53
CA GLY A 63 -4.65 -0.78 -3.03
C GLY A 63 -5.92 -0.70 -2.18
N ASP A 64 -7.02 -1.24 -2.67
CA ASP A 64 -8.32 -1.26 -1.99
C ASP A 64 -8.28 -2.03 -0.66
N TYR A 65 -7.59 -3.18 -0.62
CA TYR A 65 -7.34 -3.93 0.61
C TYR A 65 -6.47 -3.13 1.60
N THR A 66 -5.40 -2.49 1.11
CA THR A 66 -4.53 -1.67 1.95
C THR A 66 -5.28 -0.47 2.54
N ALA A 67 -6.09 0.23 1.75
CA ALA A 67 -6.93 1.32 2.24
C ALA A 67 -7.91 0.84 3.33
N SER A 68 -8.49 -0.35 3.17
CA SER A 68 -9.38 -0.94 4.19
C SER A 68 -8.64 -1.32 5.47
N LEU A 69 -7.41 -1.86 5.37
CA LEU A 69 -6.57 -2.14 6.53
C LEU A 69 -6.25 -0.86 7.31
N LEU A 70 -5.85 0.20 6.60
CA LEU A 70 -5.56 1.50 7.22
C LEU A 70 -6.81 2.11 7.87
N ALA A 71 -7.97 2.05 7.20
CA ALA A 71 -9.23 2.49 7.80
C ALA A 71 -9.54 1.71 9.08
N GLY A 72 -9.37 0.39 9.08
CA GLY A 72 -9.51 -0.44 10.29
C GLY A 72 -8.56 -0.02 11.41
N ALA A 73 -7.30 0.25 11.07
CA ALA A 73 -6.27 0.62 12.02
C ALA A 73 -6.43 2.02 12.62
N TYR A 74 -7.02 2.98 11.89
CA TYR A 74 -7.16 4.36 12.35
C TYR A 74 -8.58 4.71 12.81
N LEU A 75 -9.61 4.13 12.21
CA LEU A 75 -11.01 4.49 12.41
C LEU A 75 -11.84 3.37 13.06
N GLY A 76 -11.35 2.13 12.99
CA GLY A 76 -12.06 0.97 13.51
C GLY A 76 -12.31 1.01 15.02
N THR A 77 -13.33 0.31 15.48
CA THR A 77 -13.64 0.17 16.92
C THR A 77 -12.52 -0.52 17.68
N ASN A 78 -11.76 -1.41 17.01
CA ASN A 78 -10.65 -2.18 17.57
C ASN A 78 -9.28 -1.51 17.33
N ARG A 79 -9.24 -0.27 16.88
CA ARG A 79 -8.00 0.46 16.57
C ARG A 79 -6.98 0.53 17.71
N ASP A 80 -7.43 0.34 18.95
CA ASP A 80 -6.58 0.38 20.13
C ASP A 80 -5.98 -0.99 20.50
N GLU A 81 -6.34 -2.06 19.80
CA GLU A 81 -5.71 -3.36 19.94
C GLU A 81 -4.23 -3.32 19.49
N PRO A 82 -3.35 -4.10 20.13
CA PRO A 82 -1.90 -4.07 19.84
C PRO A 82 -1.55 -4.27 18.37
N GLU A 83 -2.24 -5.16 17.67
CA GLU A 83 -2.01 -5.48 16.27
C GLU A 83 -2.32 -4.29 15.36
N PHE A 84 -3.42 -3.57 15.57
CA PHE A 84 -3.76 -2.36 14.83
C PHE A 84 -2.84 -1.19 15.15
N LYS A 85 -2.37 -1.07 16.40
CA LYS A 85 -1.29 -0.12 16.76
C LYS A 85 -0.01 -0.42 15.98
N ASN A 86 0.36 -1.69 15.88
CA ASN A 86 1.53 -2.10 15.12
C ASN A 86 1.39 -1.77 13.62
N VAL A 87 0.20 -1.94 13.01
CA VAL A 87 -0.03 -1.49 11.61
C VAL A 87 0.24 0.00 11.44
N ARG A 88 -0.24 0.85 12.38
CA ARG A 88 0.04 2.30 12.35
C ARG A 88 1.52 2.63 12.52
N GLU A 89 2.20 1.94 13.41
CA GLU A 89 3.64 2.09 13.65
C GLU A 89 4.46 1.70 12.41
N LEU A 90 4.08 0.60 11.74
CA LEU A 90 4.72 0.17 10.50
C LEU A 90 4.54 1.20 9.39
N MET A 91 3.35 1.77 9.22
CA MET A 91 3.09 2.80 8.23
C MET A 91 3.94 4.07 8.48
N ILE A 92 4.11 4.50 9.74
CA ILE A 92 4.88 5.69 10.10
C ILE A 92 6.40 5.46 10.01
N SER A 93 6.85 4.25 10.32
CA SER A 93 8.29 3.94 10.45
C SER A 93 8.90 3.29 9.20
N ARG A 94 8.10 2.81 8.28
CA ARG A 94 8.51 2.02 7.10
C ARG A 94 7.50 2.16 5.98
N TRP A 95 7.90 1.77 4.78
CA TRP A 95 6.99 1.66 3.65
C TRP A 95 6.10 0.42 3.79
N LEU A 96 4.80 0.62 3.70
CA LEU A 96 3.82 -0.44 3.56
C LEU A 96 3.59 -0.66 2.06
N TRP A 97 4.09 -1.79 1.52
CA TRP A 97 3.94 -2.10 0.11
C TRP A 97 2.47 -2.29 -0.26
N VAL A 98 2.07 -1.61 -1.32
CA VAL A 98 0.77 -1.76 -1.99
C VAL A 98 1.02 -2.53 -3.27
N PHE A 99 0.42 -3.71 -3.41
CA PHE A 99 0.69 -4.57 -4.55
C PHE A 99 -0.12 -4.15 -5.78
N ASN A 100 0.22 -2.95 -6.25
CA ASN A 100 -0.22 -2.39 -7.53
C ASN A 100 1.01 -1.96 -8.33
N ARG A 101 0.92 -2.14 -9.66
CA ARG A 101 1.91 -1.67 -10.63
C ARG A 101 1.30 -0.50 -11.39
N ASN A 102 2.06 0.58 -11.49
CA ASN A 102 1.62 1.81 -12.12
C ASN A 102 2.49 2.13 -13.32
N LEU A 103 1.90 2.19 -14.51
CA LEU A 103 2.57 2.62 -15.72
C LEU A 103 2.23 4.09 -16.00
N TRP A 104 3.19 4.95 -15.77
CA TRP A 104 3.10 6.38 -16.04
C TRP A 104 3.45 6.67 -17.49
N ILE A 105 2.56 7.38 -18.18
CA ILE A 105 2.72 7.80 -19.57
C ILE A 105 2.33 9.28 -19.71
N PRO A 106 2.67 9.97 -20.81
CA PRO A 106 2.30 11.39 -20.99
C PRO A 106 0.80 11.68 -20.86
N GLU A 107 -0.07 10.71 -21.22
CA GLU A 107 -1.52 10.83 -21.22
C GLU A 107 -2.15 10.57 -19.83
N GLY A 108 -1.42 9.95 -18.90
CA GLY A 108 -1.95 9.61 -17.59
C GLY A 108 -1.22 8.45 -16.92
N VAL A 109 -1.93 7.72 -16.06
CA VAL A 109 -1.38 6.56 -15.34
C VAL A 109 -2.34 5.39 -15.40
N TYR A 110 -1.82 4.23 -15.79
CA TYR A 110 -2.49 2.95 -15.60
C TYR A 110 -2.09 2.36 -14.26
N SER A 111 -3.07 1.85 -13.51
CA SER A 111 -2.83 1.05 -12.32
C SER A 111 -3.38 -0.35 -12.53
N ILE A 112 -2.61 -1.38 -12.14
CA ILE A 112 -3.01 -2.77 -12.23
C ILE A 112 -2.64 -3.50 -10.94
N GLU A 113 -3.54 -4.33 -10.42
CA GLU A 113 -3.27 -5.19 -9.28
C GLU A 113 -2.16 -6.19 -9.61
N ASP A 114 -1.14 -6.25 -8.77
CA ASP A 114 0.02 -7.13 -8.93
C ASP A 114 -0.09 -8.39 -8.07
N GLN A 115 -1.10 -9.20 -8.35
CA GLN A 115 -1.40 -10.41 -7.57
C GLN A 115 -0.29 -11.46 -7.59
N GLU A 116 0.62 -11.40 -8.58
CA GLU A 116 1.77 -12.29 -8.70
C GLU A 116 3.07 -11.68 -8.15
N SER A 117 3.01 -10.46 -7.63
CA SER A 117 4.18 -9.72 -7.10
C SER A 117 5.31 -9.54 -8.12
N LEU A 118 4.98 -9.31 -9.38
CA LEU A 118 5.94 -9.16 -10.48
C LEU A 118 6.71 -7.84 -10.39
N GLY A 119 6.09 -6.82 -9.81
CA GLY A 119 6.70 -5.51 -9.63
C GLY A 119 7.17 -4.93 -10.98
N ARG A 120 8.46 -4.55 -11.05
CA ARG A 120 9.08 -4.01 -12.27
C ARG A 120 9.78 -5.06 -13.13
N SER A 121 9.74 -6.33 -12.75
CA SER A 121 10.41 -7.42 -13.48
C SER A 121 9.76 -7.74 -14.82
N GLN A 122 8.48 -7.42 -15.00
CA GLN A 122 7.74 -7.63 -16.23
C GLN A 122 7.19 -6.29 -16.73
N PRO A 123 7.53 -5.85 -17.96
CA PRO A 123 6.99 -4.63 -18.53
C PRO A 123 5.49 -4.72 -18.76
N LEU A 124 4.79 -3.58 -18.71
CA LEU A 124 3.39 -3.44 -19.07
C LEU A 124 3.28 -2.88 -20.49
N ASN A 125 2.33 -3.39 -21.26
CA ASN A 125 2.03 -2.92 -22.60
C ASN A 125 0.74 -2.09 -22.62
N VAL A 126 0.81 -0.85 -23.14
CA VAL A 126 -0.33 0.07 -23.18
C VAL A 126 -1.51 -0.52 -23.94
N ASN A 127 -1.28 -1.20 -25.10
CA ASN A 127 -2.37 -1.78 -25.89
C ASN A 127 -3.11 -2.88 -25.11
N ASP A 128 -2.39 -3.68 -24.34
CA ASP A 128 -3.00 -4.73 -23.51
C ASP A 128 -3.83 -4.11 -22.40
N LEU A 129 -3.32 -3.05 -21.75
CA LEU A 129 -4.04 -2.30 -20.71
C LEU A 129 -5.30 -1.64 -21.27
N GLU A 130 -5.22 -1.01 -22.44
CA GLU A 130 -6.40 -0.44 -23.13
C GLU A 130 -7.44 -1.53 -23.49
N ASN A 131 -6.99 -2.72 -23.89
CA ASN A 131 -7.90 -3.84 -24.15
C ASN A 131 -8.62 -4.31 -22.87
N MET A 132 -7.92 -4.34 -21.72
CA MET A 132 -8.52 -4.69 -20.41
C MET A 132 -9.58 -3.69 -19.98
N LEU A 133 -9.42 -2.40 -20.33
CA LEU A 133 -10.37 -1.35 -19.98
C LEU A 133 -11.64 -1.33 -20.87
N LYS A 134 -11.65 -2.06 -21.99
CA LYS A 134 -12.82 -2.10 -22.89
C LYS A 134 -14.04 -2.73 -22.21
N GLY A 135 -15.18 -2.04 -22.32
CA GLY A 135 -16.43 -2.50 -21.73
C GLY A 135 -16.49 -2.42 -20.19
N GLY A 136 -15.50 -1.77 -19.58
CA GLY A 136 -15.46 -1.54 -18.16
C GLY A 136 -16.34 -0.36 -17.70
N LYS A 137 -16.02 0.24 -16.58
CA LYS A 137 -16.78 1.35 -15.96
C LYS A 137 -15.98 2.64 -16.01
N ASP A 138 -16.70 3.77 -16.01
CA ASP A 138 -16.13 5.09 -15.83
C ASP A 138 -16.66 5.72 -14.54
N PHE A 139 -15.75 6.32 -13.78
CA PHE A 139 -16.08 7.10 -12.60
C PHE A 139 -15.34 8.43 -12.67
N ASN A 140 -16.06 9.52 -12.99
CA ASN A 140 -15.50 10.87 -13.10
C ASN A 140 -14.26 10.96 -14.03
N GLY A 141 -14.28 10.21 -15.15
CA GLY A 141 -13.19 10.16 -16.11
C GLY A 141 -12.08 9.15 -15.76
N ILE A 142 -12.15 8.49 -14.61
CA ILE A 142 -11.28 7.36 -14.27
C ILE A 142 -11.91 6.08 -14.80
N ARG A 143 -11.19 5.42 -15.71
CA ARG A 143 -11.67 4.17 -16.34
C ARG A 143 -11.22 2.95 -15.55
N PHE A 144 -12.10 1.98 -15.39
CA PHE A 144 -11.84 0.70 -14.75
C PHE A 144 -12.20 -0.45 -15.68
N SER A 145 -11.42 -1.54 -15.63
CA SER A 145 -11.80 -2.80 -16.27
C SER A 145 -13.08 -3.39 -15.64
N GLN A 146 -13.70 -4.36 -16.31
CA GLN A 146 -14.93 -4.99 -15.80
C GLN A 146 -14.76 -5.64 -14.43
N ASP A 147 -13.59 -6.25 -14.19
CA ASP A 147 -13.22 -6.89 -12.91
C ASP A 147 -12.64 -5.91 -11.87
N GLY A 148 -12.44 -4.65 -12.25
CA GLY A 148 -11.89 -3.61 -11.38
C GLY A 148 -10.37 -3.65 -11.16
N ARG A 149 -9.66 -4.63 -11.72
CA ARG A 149 -8.22 -4.85 -11.46
C ARG A 149 -7.29 -3.96 -12.23
N THR A 150 -7.77 -3.38 -13.30
CA THR A 150 -7.01 -2.43 -14.12
C THR A 150 -7.78 -1.12 -14.19
N SER A 151 -7.07 -0.02 -14.05
CA SER A 151 -7.64 1.32 -14.13
C SER A 151 -6.75 2.28 -14.90
N PHE A 152 -7.31 3.41 -15.33
CA PHE A 152 -6.60 4.49 -15.96
C PHE A 152 -7.10 5.83 -15.44
N ALA A 153 -6.18 6.64 -14.91
CA ALA A 153 -6.41 8.03 -14.55
C ALA A 153 -5.76 8.94 -15.60
N PRO A 154 -6.54 9.74 -16.36
CA PRO A 154 -6.00 10.64 -17.37
C PRO A 154 -5.21 11.78 -16.73
N LYS A 155 -4.24 12.32 -17.47
CA LYS A 155 -3.51 13.52 -17.07
C LYS A 155 -4.48 14.66 -16.76
N GLY A 156 -4.27 15.31 -15.61
CA GLY A 156 -5.15 16.40 -15.14
C GLY A 156 -6.28 15.93 -14.23
N SER A 157 -6.55 14.62 -14.09
CA SER A 157 -7.46 14.08 -13.08
C SER A 157 -6.80 13.91 -11.70
N TYR A 158 -5.49 13.97 -11.63
CA TYR A 158 -4.70 13.83 -10.41
C TYR A 158 -3.70 14.98 -10.25
N LYS A 159 -3.25 15.19 -9.02
CA LYS A 159 -2.24 16.17 -8.67
C LYS A 159 -1.11 15.50 -7.89
N LEU A 160 0.13 15.73 -8.32
CA LEU A 160 1.32 15.37 -7.54
C LEU A 160 1.56 16.39 -6.42
N GLY A 161 2.18 15.93 -5.33
CA GLY A 161 2.48 16.76 -4.17
C GLY A 161 1.39 16.72 -3.10
N GLU A 162 1.28 17.78 -2.32
CA GLU A 162 0.44 17.82 -1.12
C GLU A 162 -1.06 17.84 -1.41
N HIS A 163 -1.83 17.13 -0.60
CA HIS A 163 -3.27 17.04 -0.63
C HIS A 163 -3.89 17.40 0.72
N THR A 164 -5.12 17.92 0.71
CA THR A 164 -6.01 17.88 1.85
C THR A 164 -6.73 16.52 1.89
N PRO A 165 -7.33 16.09 3.03
CA PRO A 165 -8.13 14.87 3.08
C PRO A 165 -9.18 14.77 1.96
N GLU A 166 -9.87 15.88 1.69
CA GLU A 166 -10.92 15.94 0.67
C GLU A 166 -10.37 15.88 -0.75
N SER A 167 -9.21 16.52 -1.02
CA SER A 167 -8.57 16.45 -2.33
C SER A 167 -7.94 15.09 -2.59
N LEU A 168 -7.41 14.41 -1.56
CA LEU A 168 -6.86 13.05 -1.67
C LEU A 168 -7.96 12.05 -2.04
N ALA A 169 -9.11 12.11 -1.38
CA ALA A 169 -10.26 11.25 -1.66
C ALA A 169 -10.83 11.39 -3.07
N LYS A 170 -10.55 12.52 -3.75
CA LYS A 170 -11.04 12.83 -5.11
C LYS A 170 -9.94 12.78 -6.16
N ASP A 171 -8.72 12.51 -5.78
CA ASP A 171 -7.58 12.46 -6.69
C ASP A 171 -7.67 11.25 -7.63
N GLY A 172 -7.50 11.49 -8.93
CA GLY A 172 -7.68 10.48 -9.95
C GLY A 172 -6.69 9.32 -9.85
N PHE A 173 -5.43 9.58 -9.46
CA PHE A 173 -4.46 8.51 -9.24
C PHE A 173 -4.79 7.69 -7.99
N VAL A 174 -5.20 8.34 -6.91
CA VAL A 174 -5.60 7.65 -5.68
C VAL A 174 -6.82 6.78 -5.95
N ILE A 175 -7.83 7.29 -6.67
CA ILE A 175 -9.00 6.51 -7.09
C ILE A 175 -8.60 5.33 -7.99
N ALA A 176 -7.71 5.54 -8.96
CA ALA A 176 -7.24 4.48 -9.84
C ALA A 176 -6.48 3.37 -9.09
N ASN A 177 -5.67 3.75 -8.08
CA ASN A 177 -4.80 2.82 -7.38
C ASN A 177 -5.47 2.12 -6.19
N TYR A 178 -6.47 2.75 -5.56
CA TYR A 178 -7.14 2.25 -4.34
C TYR A 178 -8.63 1.96 -4.51
N GLY A 179 -9.20 2.24 -5.67
CA GLY A 179 -10.64 2.25 -5.89
C GLY A 179 -11.34 3.48 -5.28
N VAL A 180 -12.59 3.70 -5.65
CA VAL A 180 -13.39 4.84 -5.16
C VAL A 180 -13.54 4.81 -3.64
N GLU A 181 -14.03 3.69 -3.09
CA GLU A 181 -14.19 3.51 -1.64
C GLU A 181 -12.85 3.56 -0.90
N GLY A 182 -11.76 3.03 -1.51
CA GLY A 182 -10.42 3.09 -0.94
C GLY A 182 -9.89 4.51 -0.85
N ALA A 183 -10.10 5.34 -1.87
CA ALA A 183 -9.72 6.75 -1.86
C ALA A 183 -10.48 7.55 -0.78
N GLU A 184 -11.78 7.29 -0.61
CA GLU A 184 -12.59 7.89 0.46
C GLU A 184 -12.06 7.49 1.85
N LYS A 185 -11.79 6.19 2.07
CA LYS A 185 -11.19 5.69 3.31
C LYS A 185 -9.85 6.34 3.62
N LEU A 186 -8.99 6.50 2.62
CA LEU A 186 -7.71 7.20 2.80
C LEU A 186 -7.92 8.65 3.19
N GLY A 187 -8.85 9.37 2.56
CA GLY A 187 -9.24 10.72 2.97
C GLY A 187 -9.66 10.80 4.44
N GLU A 188 -10.50 9.87 4.90
CA GLU A 188 -10.92 9.78 6.29
C GLU A 188 -9.75 9.47 7.23
N VAL A 189 -8.90 8.50 6.89
CA VAL A 189 -7.70 8.15 7.68
C VAL A 189 -6.84 9.39 7.89
N VAL A 190 -6.50 10.10 6.83
CA VAL A 190 -5.63 11.27 6.92
C VAL A 190 -6.26 12.43 7.66
N SER A 191 -7.60 12.52 7.72
CA SER A 191 -8.30 13.50 8.53
C SER A 191 -8.02 13.32 10.04
N THR A 192 -7.62 12.13 10.48
CA THR A 192 -7.29 11.83 11.88
C THR A 192 -5.89 12.26 12.28
N PHE A 193 -5.00 12.54 11.32
CA PHE A 193 -3.61 12.90 11.63
C PHE A 193 -3.53 14.29 12.26
N GLY A 194 -2.80 14.39 13.36
CA GLY A 194 -2.73 15.62 14.18
C GLY A 194 -1.93 16.78 13.58
N ARG A 195 -1.63 16.77 12.28
CA ARG A 195 -0.90 17.85 11.60
C ARG A 195 -1.80 19.03 11.29
N ASN A 196 -1.24 20.23 11.35
CA ASN A 196 -1.92 21.46 10.94
C ASN A 196 -0.96 22.34 10.10
N PRO A 197 -1.19 22.53 8.78
CA PRO A 197 -2.26 21.87 8.02
C PRO A 197 -2.05 20.37 7.87
N LYS A 198 -3.13 19.61 7.69
CA LYS A 198 -3.09 18.18 7.38
C LYS A 198 -2.84 18.03 5.89
N THR A 199 -1.61 17.73 5.51
CA THR A 199 -1.21 17.56 4.12
C THR A 199 -0.61 16.19 3.90
N PHE A 200 -0.92 15.61 2.75
CA PHE A 200 -0.39 14.33 2.27
C PHE A 200 0.09 14.53 0.86
N GLY A 201 1.10 13.76 0.47
CA GLY A 201 1.69 13.88 -0.85
C GLY A 201 1.45 12.64 -1.69
N VAL A 202 1.26 12.84 -2.99
CA VAL A 202 1.45 11.83 -4.01
C VAL A 202 2.77 12.15 -4.68
N GLU A 203 3.78 11.30 -4.46
CA GLU A 203 5.09 11.47 -5.05
C GLU A 203 5.31 10.47 -6.18
N VAL A 204 5.75 10.98 -7.32
CA VAL A 204 6.16 10.18 -8.47
C VAL A 204 7.40 10.84 -9.05
N ALA A 205 8.37 10.02 -9.45
CA ALA A 205 9.49 10.56 -10.23
C ALA A 205 8.96 10.99 -11.59
N GLU A 206 9.11 12.26 -11.91
CA GLU A 206 8.72 12.81 -13.22
C GLU A 206 9.67 12.32 -14.31
N GLY A 207 9.11 11.83 -15.42
CA GLY A 207 9.81 11.46 -16.64
C GLY A 207 8.92 11.67 -17.85
N ASN A 208 9.53 11.92 -19.02
CA ASN A 208 8.80 12.03 -20.30
C ASN A 208 8.62 10.67 -20.99
N GLU A 209 9.27 9.63 -20.49
CA GLU A 209 9.21 8.26 -21.00
C GLU A 209 8.23 7.44 -20.15
N PRO A 210 7.61 6.40 -20.74
CA PRO A 210 6.79 5.46 -19.97
C PRO A 210 7.59 4.87 -18.81
N GLU A 211 7.08 5.00 -17.58
CA GLU A 211 7.77 4.53 -16.40
C GLU A 211 6.90 3.61 -15.56
N LEU A 212 7.41 2.40 -15.29
CA LEU A 212 6.76 1.41 -14.44
C LEU A 212 7.22 1.57 -12.99
N ARG A 213 6.25 1.80 -12.09
CA ARG A 213 6.45 1.95 -10.65
C ARG A 213 5.60 0.96 -9.85
N VAL A 214 5.99 0.72 -8.62
CA VAL A 214 5.18 0.04 -7.60
C VAL A 214 4.75 1.05 -6.54
N SER A 215 3.65 0.76 -5.84
CA SER A 215 3.11 1.66 -4.83
C SER A 215 3.55 1.29 -3.42
N ALA A 216 3.65 2.28 -2.57
CA ALA A 216 3.79 2.14 -1.12
C ALA A 216 3.03 3.26 -0.41
N VAL A 217 2.72 3.03 0.87
CA VAL A 217 2.19 4.04 1.80
C VAL A 217 3.19 4.19 2.95
N ASP A 218 3.50 5.42 3.35
CA ASP A 218 4.36 5.78 4.47
C ASP A 218 3.84 7.03 5.23
#